data_a061944f479b010152ab5477c24f541e
#
_entry.id   a061944f479b010152ab5477c24f541e
#
_cell.length_a   1.000
_cell.length_b   1.000
_cell.length_c   1.000
_cell.angle_alpha   90.00
_cell.angle_beta   90.00
_cell.angle_gamma   90.00
#
_symmetry.space_group_name_H-M   'P 1'
#
loop_
_entity.id
_entity.type
_entity.pdbx_description
1 polymer ?
#
loop_
_entity_poly.entity_id
_entity_poly.type
_entity_poly.pdbx_seq_one_letter_code
_entity_poly.pdbx_strand_id
1 'polypeptide(L)'
;MYQEIIDKPWGHEEIIINTSKYVMKKLFIKAGHRLSRQFHVRKDETIYVFKGKLYLDLSENEGKSNILTLDEGRSWRIKPKTIHRFAAPSNQDVELFEVSTPELNDVVRLSDDYGRTSA
;
A
#
# COMPACT_ATOMS: atom_id res chain seq x y z
N MET A 1 -0.50 -7.64 23.84
CA MET A 1 -0.52 -6.70 22.73
C MET A 1 -1.64 -7.08 21.77
N TYR A 2 -2.37 -6.12 21.31
CA TYR A 2 -3.55 -6.31 20.50
C TYR A 2 -3.24 -6.07 19.02
N GLN A 3 -3.62 -7.03 18.17
CA GLN A 3 -3.50 -6.90 16.73
C GLN A 3 -4.91 -6.80 16.12
N GLU A 4 -5.08 -5.93 15.15
CA GLU A 4 -6.35 -5.69 14.50
C GLU A 4 -6.27 -6.07 13.02
N ILE A 5 -7.25 -6.87 12.55
CA ILE A 5 -7.37 -7.23 11.15
C ILE A 5 -8.56 -6.49 10.57
N ILE A 6 -8.34 -5.77 9.48
CA ILE A 6 -9.34 -4.97 8.79
C ILE A 6 -9.53 -5.50 7.39
N ASP A 7 -10.73 -5.96 7.06
CA ASP A 7 -11.07 -6.41 5.72
C ASP A 7 -11.10 -5.24 4.75
N LYS A 8 -10.56 -5.46 3.57
CA LYS A 8 -10.52 -4.50 2.48
C LYS A 8 -11.04 -5.15 1.20
N PRO A 9 -11.53 -4.37 0.23
CA PRO A 9 -12.02 -4.95 -1.03
C PRO A 9 -10.97 -5.78 -1.78
N TRP A 10 -9.69 -5.45 -1.61
CA TRP A 10 -8.57 -6.10 -2.27
C TRP A 10 -7.93 -7.21 -1.45
N GLY A 11 -8.35 -7.42 -0.22
CA GLY A 11 -7.76 -8.41 0.70
C GLY A 11 -7.99 -8.00 2.14
N HIS A 12 -6.90 -7.82 2.89
CA HIS A 12 -6.99 -7.30 4.26
C HIS A 12 -5.69 -6.67 4.70
N GLU A 13 -5.77 -5.88 5.76
CA GLU A 13 -4.60 -5.38 6.46
C GLU A 13 -4.64 -5.78 7.92
N GLU A 14 -3.47 -6.06 8.47
CA GLU A 14 -3.29 -6.37 9.89
C GLU A 14 -2.43 -5.28 10.49
N ILE A 15 -2.96 -4.57 11.48
CA ILE A 15 -2.19 -3.57 12.22
C ILE A 15 -1.42 -4.32 13.31
N ILE A 16 -0.11 -4.44 13.13
CA ILE A 16 0.76 -5.19 14.03
C ILE A 16 1.26 -4.31 15.17
N ILE A 17 1.71 -3.10 14.84
CA ILE A 17 2.23 -2.12 15.79
C ILE A 17 1.59 -0.77 15.49
N ASN A 18 1.08 -0.14 16.52
CA ASN A 18 0.49 1.20 16.39
C ASN A 18 0.90 2.03 17.60
N THR A 19 1.82 2.96 17.40
CA THR A 19 2.29 3.88 18.43
C THR A 19 2.10 5.32 18.00
N SER A 20 2.39 6.26 18.88
CA SER A 20 2.32 7.68 18.55
C SER A 20 3.42 8.14 17.59
N LYS A 21 4.40 7.28 17.32
CA LYS A 21 5.56 7.63 16.50
C LYS A 21 5.68 6.81 15.21
N TYR A 22 5.19 5.57 15.21
CA TYR A 22 5.29 4.68 14.05
C TYR A 22 4.19 3.63 14.06
N VAL A 23 3.95 3.09 12.87
CA VAL A 23 2.95 2.03 12.65
C VAL A 23 3.57 0.95 11.78
N MET A 24 3.26 -0.31 12.08
CA MET A 24 3.59 -1.44 11.22
C MET A 24 2.34 -2.21 10.88
N LYS A 25 2.12 -2.41 9.60
CA LYS A 25 1.01 -3.20 9.07
C LYS A 25 1.53 -4.32 8.19
N LYS A 26 0.73 -5.38 8.09
CA LYS A 26 0.87 -6.39 7.05
C LYS A 26 -0.32 -6.26 6.11
N LEU A 27 -0.04 -6.19 4.81
CA LEU A 27 -1.08 -6.15 3.78
C LEU A 27 -1.08 -7.47 3.04
N PHE A 28 -2.27 -8.03 2.86
CA PHE A 28 -2.52 -9.18 2.01
C PHE A 28 -3.35 -8.72 0.82
N ILE A 29 -2.77 -8.78 -0.39
CA ILE A 29 -3.44 -8.38 -1.62
C ILE A 29 -3.75 -9.63 -2.42
N LYS A 30 -5.01 -9.87 -2.69
CA LYS A 30 -5.46 -11.03 -3.47
C LYS A 30 -4.96 -10.93 -4.91
N ALA A 31 -4.66 -12.08 -5.50
CA ALA A 31 -4.31 -12.17 -6.92
C ALA A 31 -5.30 -11.37 -7.77
N GLY A 32 -4.77 -10.57 -8.68
CA GLY A 32 -5.58 -9.77 -9.59
C GLY A 32 -6.25 -8.54 -8.99
N HIS A 33 -6.00 -8.24 -7.72
CA HIS A 33 -6.55 -7.06 -7.04
C HIS A 33 -5.48 -6.00 -6.85
N ARG A 34 -5.94 -4.76 -6.65
CA ARG A 34 -5.05 -3.63 -6.41
C ARG A 34 -5.71 -2.62 -5.47
N LEU A 35 -4.87 -1.85 -4.77
CA LEU A 35 -5.32 -0.75 -3.95
C LEU A 35 -5.69 0.45 -4.84
N SER A 36 -6.18 1.51 -4.23
CA SER A 36 -6.41 2.76 -4.93
C SER A 36 -5.09 3.39 -5.39
N ARG A 37 -5.19 4.20 -6.44
CA ARG A 37 -4.12 5.13 -6.79
C ARG A 37 -4.26 6.32 -5.86
N GLN A 38 -3.24 6.58 -5.06
CA GLN A 38 -3.35 7.46 -3.90
C GLN A 38 -2.03 8.16 -3.58
N PHE A 39 -2.13 9.17 -2.74
CA PHE A 39 -0.96 9.77 -2.10
C PHE A 39 -1.29 10.13 -0.66
N HIS A 40 -0.25 10.37 0.13
CA HIS A 40 -0.34 10.82 1.50
C HIS A 40 0.30 12.20 1.61
N VAL A 41 -0.32 13.09 2.38
CA VAL A 41 0.20 14.46 2.55
C VAL A 41 1.41 14.48 3.48
N ARG A 42 1.33 13.75 4.59
CA ARG A 42 2.37 13.71 5.64
C ARG A 42 2.98 12.34 5.84
N LYS A 43 2.21 11.29 5.64
CA LYS A 43 2.64 9.94 5.92
C LYS A 43 3.83 9.55 5.05
N ASP A 44 4.88 9.10 5.71
CA ASP A 44 6.09 8.54 5.11
C ASP A 44 6.05 7.05 5.39
N GLU A 45 6.16 6.22 4.36
CA GLU A 45 6.08 4.79 4.51
C GLU A 45 7.16 4.07 3.73
N THR A 46 7.55 2.90 4.23
CA THR A 46 8.42 1.97 3.52
C THR A 46 7.73 0.61 3.50
N ILE A 47 7.71 -0.01 2.34
CA ILE A 47 7.13 -1.34 2.17
C ILE A 47 8.24 -2.36 1.98
N TYR A 48 7.98 -3.59 2.41
CA TYR A 48 8.86 -4.75 2.26
C TYR A 48 8.02 -5.92 1.77
N VAL A 49 8.39 -6.49 0.62
CA VAL A 49 7.66 -7.63 0.06
C VAL A 49 8.08 -8.91 0.78
N PHE A 50 7.14 -9.51 1.49
CA PHE A 50 7.35 -10.71 2.28
C PHE A 50 7.09 -11.97 1.46
N LYS A 51 5.99 -12.01 0.70
CA LYS A 51 5.64 -13.13 -0.20
C LYS A 51 5.06 -12.62 -1.50
N GLY A 52 5.44 -13.27 -2.58
CA GLY A 52 4.92 -12.97 -3.90
C GLY A 52 5.72 -11.87 -4.58
N LYS A 53 5.08 -11.25 -5.54
CA LYS A 53 5.67 -10.21 -6.38
C LYS A 53 4.72 -9.01 -6.40
N LEU A 54 5.22 -7.85 -6.03
CA LEU A 54 4.41 -6.64 -6.00
C LEU A 54 4.66 -5.81 -7.25
N TYR A 55 3.57 -5.36 -7.88
CA TYR A 55 3.64 -4.30 -8.88
C TYR A 55 3.41 -2.97 -8.17
N LEU A 56 4.43 -2.11 -8.17
CA LEU A 56 4.37 -0.78 -7.58
C LEU A 56 4.29 0.25 -8.70
N ASP A 57 3.13 0.87 -8.82
CA ASP A 57 2.90 1.96 -9.77
C ASP A 57 3.27 3.27 -9.09
N LEU A 58 4.27 3.97 -9.64
CA LEU A 58 4.68 5.28 -9.17
C LEU A 58 4.36 6.29 -10.27
N SER A 59 3.67 7.35 -9.91
CA SER A 59 3.30 8.42 -10.85
C SER A 59 3.89 9.73 -10.37
N GLU A 60 4.65 10.40 -11.22
CA GLU A 60 5.15 11.73 -10.93
C GLU A 60 4.12 12.81 -11.26
N ASN A 61 3.32 12.56 -12.30
CA ASN A 61 2.26 13.45 -12.76
C ASN A 61 1.04 12.64 -13.15
N GLU A 62 -0.11 13.29 -13.23
CA GLU A 62 -1.31 12.68 -13.79
C GLU A 62 -1.02 12.17 -15.20
N GLY A 63 -1.32 10.91 -15.46
CA GLY A 63 -1.18 10.29 -16.78
C GLY A 63 0.12 9.58 -17.05
N LYS A 64 1.13 9.67 -16.18
CA LYS A 64 2.38 8.90 -16.32
C LYS A 64 2.49 7.87 -15.21
N SER A 65 2.41 6.59 -15.59
CA SER A 65 2.64 5.47 -14.70
C SER A 65 4.01 4.86 -14.97
N ASN A 66 4.76 4.61 -13.91
CA ASN A 66 6.02 3.89 -13.96
C ASN A 66 5.90 2.70 -13.02
N ILE A 67 5.77 1.51 -13.59
CA ILE A 67 5.51 0.31 -12.80
C ILE A 67 6.82 -0.40 -12.51
N LEU A 68 7.13 -0.53 -11.23
CA LEU A 68 8.25 -1.32 -10.75
C LEU A 68 7.74 -2.68 -10.30
N THR A 69 8.53 -3.72 -10.54
CA THR A 69 8.27 -5.05 -10.02
C THR A 69 9.20 -5.30 -8.86
N LEU A 70 8.62 -5.52 -7.68
CA LEU A 70 9.39 -5.81 -6.47
C LEU A 70 9.23 -7.29 -6.11
N ASP A 71 10.33 -8.02 -6.12
CA ASP A 71 10.38 -9.43 -5.72
C ASP A 71 10.43 -9.55 -4.19
N GLU A 72 10.24 -10.77 -3.70
CA GLU A 72 10.39 -11.07 -2.27
C GLU A 72 11.72 -10.56 -1.73
N GLY A 73 11.67 -9.94 -0.55
CA GLY A 73 12.85 -9.40 0.12
C GLY A 73 13.23 -8.00 -0.32
N ARG A 74 12.48 -7.39 -1.25
CA ARG A 74 12.75 -6.03 -1.69
C ARG A 74 11.91 -5.04 -0.90
N SER A 75 12.50 -3.87 -0.67
CA SER A 75 11.81 -2.76 0.01
C SER A 75 11.84 -1.50 -0.86
N TRP A 76 10.89 -0.61 -0.60
CA TRP A 76 10.81 0.67 -1.29
C TRP A 76 10.19 1.71 -0.38
N ARG A 77 10.83 2.86 -0.26
CA ARG A 77 10.29 3.99 0.49
C ARG A 77 9.38 4.82 -0.39
N ILE A 78 8.19 5.12 0.12
CA ILE A 78 7.22 5.99 -0.52
C ILE A 78 7.15 7.26 0.30
N LYS A 79 7.77 8.33 -0.21
CA LYS A 79 7.81 9.62 0.45
C LYS A 79 6.45 10.29 0.43
N PRO A 80 6.17 11.20 1.37
CA PRO A 80 4.94 12.00 1.32
C PRO A 80 4.72 12.62 -0.05
N LYS A 81 3.47 12.72 -0.46
CA LYS A 81 3.01 13.32 -1.74
C LYS A 81 3.36 12.52 -2.99
N THR A 82 3.94 11.33 -2.85
CA THR A 82 4.20 10.45 -3.98
C THR A 82 2.93 9.69 -4.36
N ILE A 83 2.47 9.87 -5.59
CA ILE A 83 1.32 9.12 -6.11
C ILE A 83 1.76 7.69 -6.39
N HIS A 84 1.04 6.73 -5.80
CA HIS A 84 1.40 5.32 -5.91
C HIS A 84 0.18 4.41 -5.88
N ARG A 85 0.38 3.17 -6.31
CA ARG A 85 -0.64 2.10 -6.28
C ARG A 85 0.05 0.77 -6.15
N PHE A 86 -0.44 -0.06 -5.22
CA PHE A 86 0.03 -1.44 -5.06
C PHE A 86 -0.91 -2.39 -5.78
N ALA A 87 -0.35 -3.36 -6.52
CA ALA A 87 -1.14 -4.35 -7.23
C ALA A 87 -0.51 -5.74 -7.11
N ALA A 88 -1.35 -6.75 -7.01
CA ALA A 88 -0.93 -8.14 -7.10
C ALA A 88 -1.05 -8.64 -8.54
N PRO A 89 -0.14 -9.52 -8.99
CA PRO A 89 -0.30 -10.18 -10.28
C PRO A 89 -1.61 -10.95 -10.37
N SER A 90 -2.06 -11.24 -11.58
CA SER A 90 -3.33 -11.93 -11.80
C SER A 90 -3.36 -13.36 -11.25
N ASN A 91 -2.20 -13.98 -11.05
CA ASN A 91 -2.07 -15.38 -10.67
C ASN A 91 -1.44 -15.61 -9.30
N GLN A 92 -1.20 -14.56 -8.52
CA GLN A 92 -0.47 -14.71 -7.27
C GLN A 92 -0.88 -13.66 -6.26
N ASP A 93 -1.16 -14.11 -5.02
CA ASP A 93 -1.36 -13.21 -3.89
C ASP A 93 -0.02 -12.57 -3.47
N VAL A 94 -0.11 -11.40 -2.85
CA VAL A 94 1.07 -10.69 -2.34
C VAL A 94 0.88 -10.37 -0.88
N GLU A 95 1.92 -10.60 -0.09
CA GLU A 95 1.98 -10.16 1.30
C GLU A 95 3.14 -9.21 1.46
N LEU A 96 2.87 -8.05 2.03
CA LEU A 96 3.91 -7.04 2.29
C LEU A 96 3.74 -6.44 3.68
N PHE A 97 4.85 -5.98 4.23
CA PHE A 97 4.85 -5.18 5.44
C PHE A 97 4.97 -3.71 5.06
N GLU A 98 4.25 -2.87 5.79
CA GLU A 98 4.30 -1.43 5.65
C GLU A 98 4.68 -0.83 7.00
N VAL A 99 5.80 -0.12 7.04
CA VAL A 99 6.23 0.63 8.22
C VAL A 99 6.07 2.10 7.90
N SER A 100 5.37 2.83 8.74
CA SER A 100 5.05 4.22 8.45
C SER A 100 5.07 5.11 9.69
N THR A 101 5.07 6.41 9.43
CA THR A 101 4.72 7.40 10.43
C THR A 101 3.24 7.24 10.81
N PRO A 102 2.77 7.82 11.94
CA PRO A 102 1.50 7.42 12.53
C PRO A 102 0.22 7.98 11.89
N GLU A 103 0.31 8.69 10.79
CA GLU A 103 -0.85 9.30 10.12
C GLU A 103 -1.68 8.26 9.38
N LEU A 104 -2.44 7.42 10.11
CA LEU A 104 -3.19 6.29 9.55
C LEU A 104 -4.29 6.70 8.56
N ASN A 105 -4.93 7.84 8.78
CA ASN A 105 -6.06 8.30 7.98
C ASN A 105 -5.67 9.31 6.90
N ASP A 106 -4.38 9.55 6.74
CA ASP A 106 -3.85 10.50 5.76
C ASP A 106 -3.76 9.84 4.39
N VAL A 107 -4.85 9.81 3.66
CA VAL A 107 -4.90 9.25 2.32
C VAL A 107 -5.82 10.06 1.42
N VAL A 108 -5.35 10.38 0.21
CA VAL A 108 -6.15 10.97 -0.86
C VAL A 108 -6.20 9.95 -1.99
N ARG A 109 -7.39 9.42 -2.26
CA ARG A 109 -7.60 8.43 -3.33
C ARG A 109 -7.99 9.12 -4.61
N LEU A 110 -7.18 8.97 -5.64
CA LEU A 110 -7.39 9.59 -6.95
C LEU A 110 -8.23 8.73 -7.87
N SER A 111 -8.03 7.42 -7.84
CA SER A 111 -8.86 6.45 -8.53
C SER A 111 -8.90 5.14 -7.75
N ASP A 112 -10.00 4.42 -7.86
CA ASP A 112 -10.21 3.22 -7.06
C ASP A 112 -11.18 2.29 -7.79
N ASP A 113 -10.80 1.02 -7.93
CA ASP A 113 -11.63 0.01 -8.58
C ASP A 113 -12.92 -0.29 -7.80
N TYR A 114 -12.98 0.13 -6.53
CA TYR A 114 -14.07 -0.18 -5.60
C TYR A 114 -14.92 1.05 -5.25
N GLY A 115 -14.71 2.17 -5.94
CA GLY A 115 -15.52 3.37 -5.80
C GLY A 115 -15.23 4.24 -4.57
N ARG A 116 -14.07 4.12 -3.94
CA ARG A 116 -13.70 4.85 -2.72
C ARG A 116 -12.88 6.11 -2.99
N THR A 117 -13.18 6.84 -4.02
CA THR A 117 -12.38 8.05 -4.36
C THR A 117 -12.61 9.17 -3.35
N SER A 118 -11.52 9.93 -3.13
CA SER A 118 -11.57 11.18 -2.37
C SER A 118 -11.88 12.30 -3.36
N ALA A 119 -13.11 12.73 -3.36
CA ALA A 119 -13.56 13.77 -4.25
C ALA A 119 -13.30 15.16 -3.67
#